data_2b3590e296dcdaac48a69bc55eb8ac3d
#
_entry.id   2b3590e296dcdaac48a69bc55eb8ac3d
#
_cell.length_a   1.000
_cell.length_b   1.000
_cell.length_c   1.000
_cell.angle_alpha   90.00
_cell.angle_beta   90.00
_cell.angle_gamma   90.00
#
_symmetry.space_group_name_H-M   'P 1'
#
loop_
_entity.id
_entity.type
_entity.pdbx_description
1 polymer ?
#
loop_
_entity_poly.entity_id
_entity_poly.type
_entity_poly.pdbx_seq_one_letter_code
_entity_poly.pdbx_strand_id
1 'polypeptide(L)'
;FGMVVRTPMIEITTIGAGGGSIAHVDQGGLLEVGPESAGSDPGPVCYGNGNKRPTVTDANLVLGRINGEKPIGGKLEQLDSDAARESIREHIAQPLGMEVMDAAEAIIRVANSKMAGAIRLISIEQGHNPQDFAAVSFGGGGSLHVCSLIREVGLSRALVPRYPGVTLSLIHI
;
A
#
# COMPACT_ATOMS: atom_id res chain seq x y z
N PHE A 1 7.77 14.45 35.18
CA PHE A 1 6.48 13.82 35.49
C PHE A 1 5.47 14.31 34.45
N GLY A 2 5.07 13.45 33.50
CA GLY A 2 4.05 13.76 32.50
C GLY A 2 2.67 13.61 33.06
N MET A 3 1.81 14.61 32.88
CA MET A 3 0.37 14.46 33.15
C MET A 3 -0.27 13.64 32.06
N VAL A 4 -1.06 12.62 32.41
CA VAL A 4 -1.87 11.88 31.44
C VAL A 4 -3.10 12.73 31.13
N VAL A 5 -3.13 13.31 29.93
CA VAL A 5 -4.28 14.07 29.43
C VAL A 5 -5.15 13.12 28.62
N ARG A 6 -6.37 12.84 29.09
CA ARG A 6 -7.37 12.07 28.34
C ARG A 6 -8.32 13.04 27.64
N THR A 7 -8.14 13.20 26.35
CA THR A 7 -9.06 13.95 25.49
C THR A 7 -9.73 12.99 24.50
N PRO A 8 -10.97 13.27 24.07
CA PRO A 8 -11.56 12.54 22.94
C PRO A 8 -10.65 12.70 21.72
N MET A 9 -10.16 11.60 21.16
CA MET A 9 -9.29 11.58 20.00
C MET A 9 -9.78 10.54 19.01
N ILE A 10 -9.53 10.80 17.72
CA ILE A 10 -9.67 9.78 16.69
C ILE A 10 -8.58 8.72 16.96
N GLU A 11 -8.96 7.47 17.04
CA GLU A 11 -8.01 6.38 17.17
C GLU A 11 -7.24 6.22 15.84
N ILE A 12 -5.91 6.37 15.92
CA ILE A 12 -5.03 6.28 14.78
C ILE A 12 -4.05 5.12 15.01
N THR A 13 -4.09 4.14 14.12
CA THR A 13 -3.13 3.05 14.10
C THR A 13 -2.27 3.16 12.84
N THR A 14 -0.96 3.23 13.01
CA THR A 14 -0.01 3.24 11.89
C THR A 14 0.50 1.84 11.61
N ILE A 15 0.56 1.49 10.32
CA ILE A 15 1.11 0.21 9.87
C ILE A 15 2.20 0.45 8.82
N GLY A 16 3.19 -0.40 8.80
CA GLY A 16 4.26 -0.34 7.79
C GLY A 16 3.83 -0.93 6.44
N ALA A 17 2.67 -0.53 5.93
CA ALA A 17 2.16 -0.99 4.65
C ALA A 17 1.54 0.16 3.86
N GLY A 18 2.10 0.47 2.70
CA GLY A 18 1.66 1.54 1.82
C GLY A 18 2.36 1.46 0.45
N GLY A 19 2.13 2.42 -0.44
CA GLY A 19 2.67 2.40 -1.80
C GLY A 19 4.20 2.31 -1.86
N GLY A 20 4.90 2.98 -0.96
CA GLY A 20 6.36 2.95 -0.87
C GLY A 20 6.94 1.76 -0.10
N SER A 21 6.12 0.87 0.47
CA SER A 21 6.61 -0.29 1.22
C SER A 21 7.38 -1.23 0.31
N ILE A 22 8.59 -1.57 0.73
CA ILE A 22 9.52 -2.42 -0.02
C ILE A 22 9.10 -3.87 0.14
N ALA A 23 9.04 -4.60 -0.98
CA ALA A 23 8.86 -6.04 -0.99
C ALA A 23 10.23 -6.74 -1.03
N HIS A 24 10.36 -7.81 -0.28
CA HIS A 24 11.58 -8.63 -0.25
C HIS A 24 11.24 -10.08 0.13
N VAL A 25 12.15 -10.98 -0.18
CA VAL A 25 12.10 -12.36 0.29
C VAL A 25 13.03 -12.46 1.51
N ASP A 26 12.50 -12.95 2.62
CA ASP A 26 13.24 -13.11 3.85
C ASP A 26 14.20 -14.30 3.82
N GLN A 27 14.98 -14.49 4.89
CA GLN A 27 15.92 -15.61 5.00
C GLN A 27 15.23 -16.98 5.02
N GLY A 28 13.96 -17.03 5.34
CA GLY A 28 13.13 -18.24 5.32
C GLY A 28 12.50 -18.55 3.98
N GLY A 29 12.71 -17.69 2.96
CA GLY A 29 12.09 -17.84 1.64
C GLY A 29 10.63 -17.34 1.59
N LEU A 30 10.19 -16.53 2.54
CA LEU A 30 8.84 -15.96 2.56
C LEU A 30 8.83 -14.54 2.01
N LEU A 31 7.80 -14.23 1.22
CA LEU A 31 7.56 -12.87 0.73
C LEU A 31 7.07 -11.96 1.85
N GLU A 32 7.80 -10.90 2.09
CA GLU A 32 7.45 -9.83 3.01
C GLU A 32 7.27 -8.49 2.31
N VAL A 33 6.39 -7.63 2.85
CA VAL A 33 6.17 -6.26 2.40
C VAL A 33 6.25 -5.31 3.58
N GLY A 34 7.16 -4.31 3.51
CA GLY A 34 7.50 -3.47 4.64
C GLY A 34 8.19 -4.27 5.77
N PRO A 35 8.41 -3.67 6.96
CA PRO A 35 8.03 -2.29 7.35
C PRO A 35 8.88 -1.20 6.69
N GLU A 36 9.97 -1.56 6.03
CA GLU A 36 10.83 -0.61 5.34
C GLU A 36 10.10 0.02 4.15
N SER A 37 10.29 1.32 3.96
CA SER A 37 9.69 2.09 2.88
C SER A 37 10.78 2.83 2.09
N ALA A 38 10.61 2.87 0.77
CA ALA A 38 11.44 3.69 -0.11
C ALA A 38 11.16 5.20 0.03
N GLY A 39 10.11 5.58 0.76
CA GLY A 39 9.71 6.97 0.93
C GLY A 39 9.27 7.62 -0.37
N SER A 40 9.46 8.93 -0.44
CA SER A 40 9.27 9.72 -1.67
C SER A 40 10.58 9.94 -2.43
N ASP A 41 11.72 9.82 -1.75
CA ASP A 41 13.07 9.91 -2.27
C ASP A 41 13.92 8.79 -1.61
N PRO A 42 14.50 7.88 -2.39
CA PRO A 42 14.40 7.74 -3.84
C PRO A 42 13.01 7.30 -4.36
N GLY A 43 12.09 6.84 -3.51
CA GLY A 43 10.77 6.39 -3.89
C GLY A 43 10.74 5.01 -4.57
N PRO A 44 9.60 4.63 -5.17
CA PRO A 44 9.46 3.44 -6.01
C PRO A 44 10.48 3.36 -7.13
N VAL A 45 10.81 2.14 -7.57
CA VAL A 45 11.74 1.91 -8.69
C VAL A 45 11.29 2.63 -9.96
N CYS A 46 10.00 2.58 -10.24
CA CYS A 46 9.41 3.21 -11.42
C CYS A 46 9.53 4.74 -11.46
N TYR A 47 9.97 5.40 -10.38
CA TYR A 47 10.23 6.85 -10.38
C TYR A 47 11.60 7.20 -11.00
N GLY A 48 12.49 6.23 -11.18
CA GLY A 48 13.80 6.44 -11.82
C GLY A 48 14.83 7.17 -10.94
N ASN A 49 14.59 7.32 -9.63
CA ASN A 49 15.46 8.04 -8.72
C ASN A 49 16.55 7.17 -8.05
N GLY A 50 16.86 6.00 -8.64
CA GLY A 50 17.96 5.15 -8.19
C GLY A 50 17.61 4.05 -7.18
N ASN A 51 16.35 3.94 -6.73
CA ASN A 51 15.91 2.77 -5.99
C ASN A 51 15.93 1.53 -6.88
N LYS A 52 16.37 0.39 -6.31
CA LYS A 52 16.42 -0.90 -7.01
C LYS A 52 15.48 -1.96 -6.42
N ARG A 53 14.98 -1.73 -5.21
CA ARG A 53 14.13 -2.68 -4.51
C ARG A 53 12.64 -2.42 -4.81
N PRO A 54 11.89 -3.45 -5.25
CA PRO A 54 10.50 -3.27 -5.67
C PRO A 54 9.61 -2.85 -4.51
N THR A 55 8.62 -2.03 -4.81
CA THR A 55 7.63 -1.53 -3.86
C THR A 55 6.21 -1.96 -4.26
N VAL A 56 5.25 -1.71 -3.38
CA VAL A 56 3.81 -1.90 -3.68
C VAL A 56 3.37 -1.04 -4.89
N THR A 57 3.94 0.15 -5.07
CA THR A 57 3.67 0.99 -6.24
C THR A 57 4.16 0.34 -7.53
N ASP A 58 5.36 -0.23 -7.53
CA ASP A 58 5.91 -0.95 -8.69
C ASP A 58 5.04 -2.15 -9.05
N ALA A 59 4.59 -2.91 -8.06
CA ALA A 59 3.67 -4.02 -8.27
C ALA A 59 2.33 -3.57 -8.88
N ASN A 60 1.73 -2.48 -8.39
CA ASN A 60 0.50 -1.93 -8.97
C ASN A 60 0.70 -1.42 -10.40
N LEU A 61 1.87 -0.85 -10.72
CA LEU A 61 2.21 -0.42 -12.08
C LEU A 61 2.32 -1.62 -13.03
N VAL A 62 3.07 -2.66 -12.65
CA VAL A 62 3.24 -3.88 -13.44
C VAL A 62 1.92 -4.61 -13.69
N LEU A 63 1.00 -4.56 -12.72
CA LEU A 63 -0.36 -5.09 -12.85
C LEU A 63 -1.31 -4.20 -13.66
N GLY A 64 -0.84 -3.06 -14.19
CA GLY A 64 -1.66 -2.13 -14.96
C GLY A 64 -2.73 -1.36 -14.16
N ARG A 65 -2.60 -1.33 -12.82
CA ARG A 65 -3.53 -0.59 -11.94
C ARG A 65 -3.21 0.90 -11.84
N ILE A 66 -2.00 1.28 -12.24
CA ILE A 66 -1.51 2.65 -12.34
C ILE A 66 -1.17 2.93 -13.79
N ASN A 67 -1.62 4.08 -14.30
CA ASN A 67 -1.26 4.50 -15.65
C ASN A 67 0.19 5.04 -15.65
N GLY A 68 1.10 4.31 -16.27
CA GLY A 68 2.51 4.68 -16.36
C GLY A 68 2.80 5.84 -17.33
N GLU A 69 1.96 6.02 -18.36
CA GLU A 69 2.15 7.09 -19.36
C GLU A 69 1.64 8.45 -18.87
N LYS A 70 0.68 8.44 -17.94
CA LYS A 70 0.08 9.65 -17.37
C LYS A 70 -0.07 9.51 -15.86
N PRO A 71 1.04 9.55 -15.12
CA PRO A 71 0.98 9.42 -13.67
C PRO A 71 0.19 10.57 -13.02
N ILE A 72 -0.56 10.25 -11.99
CA ILE A 72 -1.37 11.22 -11.27
C ILE A 72 -0.49 11.92 -10.24
N GLY A 73 -0.33 13.23 -10.42
CA GLY A 73 0.41 14.10 -9.49
C GLY A 73 1.92 14.06 -9.69
N GLY A 74 2.58 15.06 -9.10
CA GLY A 74 4.03 15.18 -9.15
C GLY A 74 4.59 15.78 -10.44
N LYS A 75 5.91 15.67 -10.56
CA LYS A 75 6.69 16.20 -11.70
C LYS A 75 7.08 15.11 -12.72
N LEU A 76 6.64 13.87 -12.47
CA LEU A 76 6.98 12.74 -13.33
C LEU A 76 6.09 12.76 -14.58
N GLU A 77 6.72 12.77 -15.74
CA GLU A 77 6.02 12.71 -17.03
C GLU A 77 5.61 11.27 -17.38
N GLN A 78 6.41 10.30 -16.95
CA GLN A 78 6.20 8.88 -17.20
C GLN A 78 6.79 8.04 -16.07
N LEU A 79 6.23 6.85 -15.83
CA LEU A 79 6.78 5.87 -14.90
C LEU A 79 7.51 4.77 -15.69
N ASP A 80 8.64 4.32 -15.16
CA ASP A 80 9.45 3.26 -15.78
C ASP A 80 8.87 1.88 -15.43
N SER A 81 7.99 1.39 -16.28
CA SER A 81 7.36 0.07 -16.13
C SER A 81 8.35 -1.08 -16.32
N ASP A 82 9.37 -0.90 -17.17
CA ASP A 82 10.35 -1.94 -17.44
C ASP A 82 11.30 -2.11 -16.26
N ALA A 83 11.76 -1.02 -15.66
CA ALA A 83 12.56 -1.05 -14.45
C ALA A 83 11.79 -1.67 -13.27
N ALA A 84 10.50 -1.35 -13.10
CA ALA A 84 9.65 -1.96 -12.08
C ALA A 84 9.52 -3.47 -12.29
N ARG A 85 9.27 -3.90 -13.53
CA ARG A 85 9.14 -5.32 -13.91
C ARG A 85 10.45 -6.09 -13.66
N GLU A 86 11.58 -5.51 -14.04
CA GLU A 86 12.89 -6.14 -13.83
C GLU A 86 13.22 -6.25 -12.35
N SER A 87 12.97 -5.22 -11.57
CA SER A 87 13.18 -5.25 -10.12
C SER A 87 12.33 -6.33 -9.42
N ILE A 88 11.05 -6.49 -9.81
CA ILE A 88 10.20 -7.57 -9.29
C ILE A 88 10.72 -8.93 -9.71
N ARG A 89 11.21 -9.06 -10.96
CA ARG A 89 11.79 -10.31 -11.45
C ARG A 89 12.99 -10.72 -10.60
N GLU A 90 13.95 -9.83 -10.44
CA GLU A 90 15.20 -10.10 -9.76
C GLU A 90 15.03 -10.41 -8.27
N HIS A 91 14.22 -9.58 -7.59
CA HIS A 91 14.17 -9.62 -6.12
C HIS A 91 13.07 -10.54 -5.56
N ILE A 92 12.04 -10.85 -6.36
CA ILE A 92 10.88 -11.61 -5.88
C ILE A 92 10.62 -12.85 -6.73
N ALA A 93 10.43 -12.67 -8.06
CA ALA A 93 10.00 -13.76 -8.93
C ALA A 93 11.04 -14.88 -9.02
N GLN A 94 12.29 -14.54 -9.28
CA GLN A 94 13.39 -15.52 -9.37
C GLN A 94 13.64 -16.25 -8.03
N PRO A 95 13.77 -15.57 -6.88
CA PRO A 95 13.94 -16.24 -5.59
C PRO A 95 12.81 -17.20 -5.21
N LEU A 96 11.57 -16.87 -5.61
CA LEU A 96 10.39 -17.69 -5.30
C LEU A 96 10.00 -18.67 -6.41
N GLY A 97 10.72 -18.66 -7.54
CA GLY A 97 10.43 -19.56 -8.68
C GLY A 97 9.08 -19.34 -9.32
N MET A 98 8.63 -18.08 -9.46
CA MET A 98 7.32 -17.73 -10.02
C MET A 98 7.42 -16.72 -11.17
N GLU A 99 6.34 -16.56 -11.91
CA GLU A 99 6.24 -15.54 -12.96
C GLU A 99 6.15 -14.13 -12.37
N VAL A 100 6.63 -13.13 -13.11
CA VAL A 100 6.67 -11.73 -12.63
C VAL A 100 5.27 -11.20 -12.30
N MET A 101 4.26 -11.57 -13.07
CA MET A 101 2.88 -11.14 -12.81
C MET A 101 2.35 -11.74 -11.51
N ASP A 102 2.63 -13.02 -11.25
CA ASP A 102 2.25 -13.71 -10.01
C ASP A 102 2.98 -13.12 -8.80
N ALA A 103 4.27 -12.76 -8.98
CA ALA A 103 5.05 -12.09 -7.96
C ALA A 103 4.47 -10.70 -7.61
N ALA A 104 4.10 -9.92 -8.62
CA ALA A 104 3.44 -8.62 -8.42
C ALA A 104 2.09 -8.77 -7.69
N GLU A 105 1.27 -9.77 -8.06
CA GLU A 105 0.04 -10.06 -7.33
C GLU A 105 0.28 -10.53 -5.90
N ALA A 106 1.31 -11.34 -5.66
CA ALA A 106 1.69 -11.79 -4.33
C ALA A 106 2.09 -10.61 -3.43
N ILE A 107 2.87 -9.65 -3.94
CA ILE A 107 3.20 -8.40 -3.23
C ILE A 107 1.93 -7.69 -2.77
N ILE A 108 0.96 -7.50 -3.68
CA ILE A 108 -0.30 -6.83 -3.35
C ILE A 108 -1.11 -7.62 -2.34
N ARG A 109 -1.16 -8.96 -2.45
CA ARG A 109 -1.86 -9.80 -1.46
C ARG A 109 -1.27 -9.67 -0.07
N VAL A 110 0.07 -9.72 0.06
CA VAL A 110 0.74 -9.55 1.36
C VAL A 110 0.46 -8.16 1.94
N ALA A 111 0.54 -7.10 1.12
CA ALA A 111 0.21 -5.75 1.56
C ALA A 111 -1.24 -5.64 2.05
N ASN A 112 -2.20 -6.19 1.30
CA ASN A 112 -3.61 -6.17 1.67
C ASN A 112 -3.86 -6.94 2.97
N SER A 113 -3.25 -8.10 3.15
CA SER A 113 -3.37 -8.91 4.38
C SER A 113 -2.87 -8.16 5.61
N LYS A 114 -1.74 -7.45 5.50
CA LYS A 114 -1.23 -6.58 6.58
C LYS A 114 -2.21 -5.44 6.90
N MET A 115 -2.76 -4.79 5.88
CA MET A 115 -3.77 -3.73 6.05
C MET A 115 -5.07 -4.27 6.68
N ALA A 116 -5.55 -5.42 6.21
CA ALA A 116 -6.75 -6.06 6.75
C ALA A 116 -6.55 -6.48 8.22
N GLY A 117 -5.37 -6.98 8.56
CA GLY A 117 -5.00 -7.27 9.96
C GLY A 117 -5.14 -6.05 10.86
N ALA A 118 -4.63 -4.90 10.43
CA ALA A 118 -4.76 -3.65 11.17
C ALA A 118 -6.23 -3.20 11.35
N ILE A 119 -7.04 -3.35 10.30
CA ILE A 119 -8.47 -3.03 10.40
C ILE A 119 -9.16 -3.96 11.41
N ARG A 120 -8.81 -5.25 11.44
CA ARG A 120 -9.36 -6.21 12.42
C ARG A 120 -9.00 -5.85 13.84
N LEU A 121 -7.77 -5.39 14.09
CA LEU A 121 -7.32 -4.93 15.41
C LEU A 121 -8.20 -3.80 15.96
N ILE A 122 -8.57 -2.83 15.13
CA ILE A 122 -9.37 -1.68 15.55
C ILE A 122 -10.88 -1.91 15.43
N SER A 123 -11.32 -3.07 14.97
CA SER A 123 -12.74 -3.42 14.84
C SER A 123 -13.08 -4.71 15.58
N ILE A 124 -12.77 -5.86 15.02
CA ILE A 124 -13.18 -7.17 15.55
C ILE A 124 -12.62 -7.41 16.95
N GLU A 125 -11.34 -7.08 17.19
CA GLU A 125 -10.72 -7.28 18.49
C GLU A 125 -11.25 -6.33 19.56
N GLN A 126 -11.88 -5.22 19.16
CA GLN A 126 -12.59 -4.31 20.05
C GLN A 126 -14.09 -4.65 20.19
N GLY A 127 -14.52 -5.76 19.61
CA GLY A 127 -15.91 -6.24 19.70
C GLY A 127 -16.86 -5.59 18.69
N HIS A 128 -16.35 -4.90 17.68
CA HIS A 128 -17.17 -4.30 16.64
C HIS A 128 -17.38 -5.29 15.48
N ASN A 129 -18.60 -5.32 14.92
CA ASN A 129 -18.88 -6.07 13.71
C ASN A 129 -18.50 -5.24 12.47
N PRO A 130 -17.55 -5.69 11.62
CA PRO A 130 -17.16 -4.93 10.45
C PRO A 130 -18.29 -4.62 9.46
N GLN A 131 -19.34 -5.44 9.43
CA GLN A 131 -20.50 -5.21 8.56
C GLN A 131 -21.27 -3.93 8.89
N ASP A 132 -21.14 -3.42 10.11
CA ASP A 132 -21.81 -2.19 10.54
C ASP A 132 -21.04 -0.92 10.12
N PHE A 133 -19.85 -1.09 9.54
CA PHE A 133 -18.96 0.00 9.17
C PHE A 133 -18.79 0.14 7.65
N ALA A 134 -18.43 1.36 7.25
CA ALA A 134 -17.97 1.67 5.90
C ALA A 134 -16.49 2.06 5.94
N ALA A 135 -15.71 1.55 5.00
CA ALA A 135 -14.36 2.05 4.78
C ALA A 135 -14.41 3.38 4.03
N VAL A 136 -13.63 4.36 4.45
CA VAL A 136 -13.38 5.56 3.66
C VAL A 136 -11.92 5.52 3.21
N SER A 137 -11.72 5.38 1.90
CA SER A 137 -10.39 5.30 1.31
C SER A 137 -9.95 6.69 0.85
N PHE A 138 -8.80 7.14 1.34
CA PHE A 138 -8.19 8.41 0.94
C PHE A 138 -6.66 8.29 0.82
N GLY A 139 -6.01 9.34 0.28
CA GLY A 139 -4.59 9.31 -0.05
C GLY A 139 -4.31 8.71 -1.44
N GLY A 140 -3.06 8.77 -1.88
CA GLY A 140 -2.66 8.38 -3.24
C GLY A 140 -2.86 6.91 -3.58
N GLY A 141 -2.60 5.99 -2.65
CA GLY A 141 -2.66 4.54 -2.88
C GLY A 141 -3.89 3.84 -2.30
N GLY A 142 -4.61 4.46 -1.37
CA GLY A 142 -5.66 3.79 -0.60
C GLY A 142 -6.78 3.19 -1.46
N SER A 143 -7.20 3.88 -2.52
CA SER A 143 -8.26 3.43 -3.41
C SER A 143 -7.90 2.17 -4.21
N LEU A 144 -6.61 1.89 -4.43
CA LEU A 144 -6.14 0.69 -5.13
C LEU A 144 -6.37 -0.59 -4.32
N HIS A 145 -6.45 -0.47 -3.01
CA HIS A 145 -6.56 -1.59 -2.07
C HIS A 145 -7.97 -1.81 -1.54
N VAL A 146 -8.82 -0.79 -1.55
CA VAL A 146 -10.10 -0.76 -0.84
C VAL A 146 -11.04 -1.91 -1.19
N CYS A 147 -11.13 -2.30 -2.46
CA CYS A 147 -12.01 -3.41 -2.88
C CYS A 147 -11.56 -4.76 -2.30
N SER A 148 -10.26 -4.98 -2.21
CA SER A 148 -9.71 -6.20 -1.60
C SER A 148 -9.93 -6.18 -0.09
N LEU A 149 -9.72 -5.04 0.56
CA LEU A 149 -9.89 -4.86 2.00
C LEU A 149 -11.35 -5.09 2.43
N ILE A 150 -12.33 -4.58 1.68
CA ILE A 150 -13.75 -4.84 1.95
C ILE A 150 -14.03 -6.34 2.00
N ARG A 151 -13.55 -7.07 0.99
CA ARG A 151 -13.77 -8.53 0.90
C ARG A 151 -13.06 -9.28 2.02
N GLU A 152 -11.82 -8.90 2.32
CA GLU A 152 -10.99 -9.61 3.29
C GLU A 152 -11.41 -9.37 4.74
N VAL A 153 -11.91 -8.17 5.04
CA VAL A 153 -12.36 -7.79 6.40
C VAL A 153 -13.85 -8.09 6.60
N GLY A 154 -14.63 -8.13 5.53
CA GLY A 154 -16.09 -8.31 5.59
C GLY A 154 -16.84 -6.99 5.83
N LEU A 155 -16.29 -5.86 5.40
CA LEU A 155 -16.99 -4.56 5.46
C LEU A 155 -18.16 -4.53 4.48
N SER A 156 -19.24 -3.82 4.83
CA SER A 156 -20.42 -3.75 3.98
C SER A 156 -20.25 -2.87 2.76
N ARG A 157 -19.43 -1.83 2.85
CA ARG A 157 -19.26 -0.81 1.79
C ARG A 157 -17.98 -0.03 1.97
N ALA A 158 -17.56 0.65 0.87
CA ALA A 158 -16.52 1.67 0.92
C ALA A 158 -16.96 2.94 0.21
N LEU A 159 -16.41 4.05 0.68
CA LEU A 159 -16.51 5.36 0.06
C LEU A 159 -15.12 5.75 -0.46
N VAL A 160 -15.03 6.04 -1.74
CA VAL A 160 -13.85 6.68 -2.33
C VAL A 160 -14.23 8.11 -2.69
N PRO A 161 -13.66 9.13 -2.03
CA PRO A 161 -13.94 10.52 -2.36
C PRO A 161 -13.56 10.84 -3.81
N ARG A 162 -14.20 11.84 -4.41
CA ARG A 162 -13.90 12.28 -5.78
C ARG A 162 -12.44 12.65 -5.99
N TYR A 163 -11.80 13.19 -4.95
CA TYR A 163 -10.39 13.59 -4.96
C TYR A 163 -9.65 12.95 -3.76
N PRO A 164 -9.41 11.63 -3.78
CA PRO A 164 -8.88 10.93 -2.62
C PRO A 164 -7.48 11.40 -2.23
N GLY A 165 -6.67 11.83 -3.20
CA GLY A 165 -5.30 12.28 -2.97
C GLY A 165 -5.20 13.57 -2.16
N VAL A 166 -6.21 14.43 -2.18
CA VAL A 166 -6.20 15.72 -1.44
C VAL A 166 -7.04 15.66 -0.15
N THR A 167 -7.75 14.58 0.10
CA THR A 167 -8.61 14.45 1.29
C THR A 167 -7.79 14.41 2.59
N LEU A 168 -6.52 14.01 2.53
CA LEU A 168 -5.62 13.95 3.68
C LEU A 168 -4.82 15.24 3.87
N SER A 169 -4.71 16.09 2.86
CA SER A 169 -3.79 17.24 2.83
C SER A 169 -4.50 18.59 2.92
N LEU A 170 -5.46 18.71 3.83
CA LEU A 170 -6.04 20.02 4.18
C LEU A 170 -5.23 20.80 5.24
N ILE A 171 -3.94 20.46 5.41
CA ILE A 171 -3.09 21.11 6.41
C ILE A 171 -2.54 22.47 5.92
N HIS A 172 -2.79 22.86 4.68
CA HIS A 172 -2.37 24.17 4.14
C HIS A 172 -3.60 24.98 3.72
N ILE A 173 -4.31 25.44 4.69
CA ILE A 173 -5.20 26.59 4.57
C ILE A 173 -4.59 27.74 5.36
#